data_a6e5cd84aab3cf51658302fbbe8622fd
#
_entry.id   a6e5cd84aab3cf51658302fbbe8622fd
#
_cell.length_a   1.000
_cell.length_b   1.000
_cell.length_c   1.000
_cell.angle_alpha   90.00
_cell.angle_beta   90.00
_cell.angle_gamma   90.00
#
_symmetry.space_group_name_H-M   'P 1'
#
loop_
_entity.id
_entity.type
_entity.pdbx_description
1 polymer ?
#
loop_
_entity_poly.entity_id
_entity_poly.type
_entity_poly.pdbx_seq_one_letter_code
_entity_poly.pdbx_strand_id
1 'polypeptide(L)'
;MAPILDDSIALEKKQEIQKKFGGVFQGLWFEEEICFAIAGGGCKAFYGLGFGHEMKSWGLKFREVSGVSAGAAMVLCLICGDEEECVSFFENIVRKNPANFYLSRLFKGERVFPHEEMYRKTIRFGMDFQKIVKSGIKVFIHTLKAIPKEDSLRNKFRLARLIAETAKAFLEDERDKKRGLNTGRMQRVLRKWNMKEVLFTEKDFDDEKAVEQIILNSSSVPPVVSVQSHGNEYYFDGGLTNNLLLEVFPPDKKTIGVYYEPTTIVGKDPKLLERCYLQTPSEPLPITSFDYTDPNGVRRAYELGKRDARLNKDKIFEYLKKDWAKAAFFLKSK
;
A
#
# COMPACT_ATOMS: atom_id res chain seq x y z
N MET A 1 -6.06 32.44 -46.59
CA MET A 1 -5.76 31.01 -46.70
C MET A 1 -4.46 30.74 -45.98
N ALA A 2 -4.47 30.17 -44.80
CA ALA A 2 -3.28 29.73 -44.09
C ALA A 2 -2.87 28.37 -44.66
N PRO A 3 -1.56 28.10 -44.83
CA PRO A 3 -1.10 26.82 -45.37
C PRO A 3 -1.37 25.72 -44.34
N ILE A 4 -2.06 24.67 -44.79
CA ILE A 4 -2.23 23.40 -44.05
C ILE A 4 -0.82 22.81 -43.95
N LEU A 5 -0.22 22.87 -42.76
CA LEU A 5 1.00 22.12 -42.44
C LEU A 5 0.67 20.65 -42.56
N ASP A 6 1.39 19.98 -43.44
CA ASP A 6 1.26 18.57 -43.78
C ASP A 6 1.57 17.73 -42.52
N ASP A 7 0.51 17.15 -41.93
CA ASP A 7 0.57 16.30 -40.75
C ASP A 7 1.51 15.08 -40.93
N SER A 8 1.81 14.69 -42.18
CA SER A 8 2.72 13.61 -42.50
C SER A 8 4.18 13.95 -42.17
N ILE A 9 4.61 15.18 -42.42
CA ILE A 9 5.99 15.66 -42.15
C ILE A 9 6.19 15.80 -40.62
N ALA A 10 5.13 16.19 -39.90
CA ALA A 10 5.17 16.26 -38.43
C ALA A 10 5.26 14.87 -37.80
N LEU A 11 4.61 13.88 -38.39
CA LEU A 11 4.61 12.49 -37.94
C LEU A 11 5.96 11.82 -38.21
N GLU A 12 6.55 12.02 -39.41
CA GLU A 12 7.89 11.49 -39.76
C GLU A 12 8.99 12.12 -38.89
N LYS A 13 9.00 13.42 -38.69
CA LYS A 13 9.92 14.07 -37.75
C LYS A 13 9.77 13.58 -36.31
N LYS A 14 8.53 13.35 -35.87
CA LYS A 14 8.26 12.78 -34.55
C LYS A 14 8.77 11.35 -34.42
N GLN A 15 8.62 10.54 -35.48
CA GLN A 15 9.16 9.17 -35.54
C GLN A 15 10.70 9.16 -35.65
N GLU A 16 11.30 10.08 -36.39
CA GLU A 16 12.75 10.20 -36.51
C GLU A 16 13.39 10.68 -35.20
N ILE A 17 12.78 11.63 -34.51
CA ILE A 17 13.16 12.08 -33.15
C ILE A 17 13.00 10.91 -32.16
N GLN A 18 11.92 10.17 -32.25
CA GLN A 18 11.66 9.00 -31.41
C GLN A 18 12.64 7.85 -31.70
N LYS A 19 13.06 7.67 -32.96
CA LYS A 19 14.05 6.67 -33.36
C LYS A 19 15.49 7.07 -33.00
N LYS A 20 15.82 8.35 -33.08
CA LYS A 20 17.16 8.87 -32.82
C LYS A 20 17.43 9.19 -31.33
N PHE A 21 16.40 9.54 -30.59
CA PHE A 21 16.48 9.92 -29.17
C PHE A 21 15.60 9.06 -28.26
N GLY A 22 14.63 8.34 -28.78
CA GLY A 22 13.69 7.53 -28.01
C GLY A 22 14.38 6.40 -27.25
N GLY A 23 15.38 5.77 -27.82
CA GLY A 23 16.18 4.73 -27.15
C GLY A 23 17.08 5.29 -26.04
N VAL A 24 17.66 6.46 -26.27
CA VAL A 24 18.50 7.15 -25.27
C VAL A 24 17.64 7.76 -24.16
N PHE A 25 16.49 8.34 -24.52
CA PHE A 25 15.55 8.85 -23.53
C PHE A 25 14.83 7.71 -22.78
N GLN A 26 14.41 6.63 -23.45
CA GLN A 26 13.86 5.46 -22.75
C GLN A 26 14.87 4.84 -21.77
N GLY A 27 16.12 4.62 -22.17
CA GLY A 27 17.15 4.08 -21.29
C GLY A 27 17.45 4.98 -20.07
N LEU A 28 17.50 6.29 -20.24
CA LEU A 28 17.74 7.25 -19.16
C LEU A 28 16.57 7.41 -18.19
N TRP A 29 15.32 7.18 -18.66
CA TRP A 29 14.11 7.30 -17.83
C TRP A 29 13.83 6.08 -16.99
N PHE A 30 14.28 4.90 -17.40
CA PHE A 30 13.96 3.62 -16.76
C PHE A 30 15.03 3.15 -15.76
N GLU A 31 16.14 3.87 -15.64
CA GLU A 31 17.18 3.55 -14.64
C GLU A 31 16.97 4.26 -13.29
N GLU A 32 16.06 5.24 -13.19
CA GLU A 32 15.73 5.80 -11.88
C GLU A 32 14.94 4.76 -11.05
N GLU A 33 15.57 4.33 -9.98
CA GLU A 33 15.00 3.43 -8.98
C GLU A 33 13.90 4.15 -8.20
N ILE A 34 12.65 3.94 -8.61
CA ILE A 34 11.47 4.55 -7.98
C ILE A 34 11.09 3.73 -6.75
N CYS A 35 10.91 4.42 -5.63
CA CYS A 35 10.31 3.86 -4.42
C CYS A 35 8.80 4.10 -4.44
N PHE A 36 8.01 3.07 -4.09
CA PHE A 36 6.56 3.16 -4.12
C PHE A 36 5.93 2.65 -2.82
N ALA A 37 5.10 3.47 -2.17
CA ALA A 37 4.43 3.16 -0.92
C ALA A 37 2.91 3.13 -1.09
N ILE A 38 2.24 2.11 -0.55
CA ILE A 38 0.78 2.03 -0.47
C ILE A 38 0.35 1.95 1.00
N ALA A 39 -0.48 2.90 1.41
CA ALA A 39 -1.06 2.92 2.75
C ALA A 39 -2.03 1.76 2.98
N GLY A 40 -2.20 1.39 4.24
CA GLY A 40 -3.29 0.52 4.67
C GLY A 40 -4.65 1.18 4.50
N GLY A 41 -5.69 0.35 4.38
CA GLY A 41 -7.04 0.87 4.19
C GLY A 41 -8.08 -0.18 3.78
N GLY A 42 -7.80 -1.47 3.94
CA GLY A 42 -8.70 -2.54 3.50
C GLY A 42 -9.03 -2.42 2.01
N CYS A 43 -10.32 -2.46 1.64
CA CYS A 43 -10.74 -2.34 0.24
C CYS A 43 -10.38 -0.99 -0.42
N LYS A 44 -10.10 0.06 0.34
CA LYS A 44 -9.60 1.33 -0.22
C LYS A 44 -8.24 1.15 -0.92
N ALA A 45 -7.46 0.14 -0.53
CA ALA A 45 -6.14 -0.11 -1.09
C ALA A 45 -6.16 -0.54 -2.57
N PHE A 46 -7.32 -0.95 -3.10
CA PHE A 46 -7.48 -1.18 -4.54
C PHE A 46 -7.26 0.09 -5.38
N TYR A 47 -7.51 1.28 -4.82
CA TYR A 47 -7.11 2.54 -5.46
C TYR A 47 -5.59 2.61 -5.64
N GLY A 48 -4.82 2.28 -4.60
CA GLY A 48 -3.35 2.25 -4.67
C GLY A 48 -2.83 1.21 -5.67
N LEU A 49 -3.49 0.04 -5.74
CA LEU A 49 -3.19 -0.99 -6.75
C LEU A 49 -3.40 -0.45 -8.16
N GLY A 50 -4.55 0.19 -8.43
CA GLY A 50 -4.86 0.77 -9.73
C GLY A 50 -3.89 1.87 -10.13
N PHE A 51 -3.53 2.74 -9.19
CA PHE A 51 -2.55 3.81 -9.42
C PHE A 51 -1.17 3.25 -9.79
N GLY A 52 -0.68 2.26 -9.03
CA GLY A 52 0.59 1.59 -9.32
C GLY A 52 0.57 0.81 -10.64
N HIS A 53 -0.53 0.12 -10.95
CA HIS A 53 -0.70 -0.59 -12.22
C HIS A 53 -0.59 0.37 -13.42
N GLU A 54 -1.28 1.50 -13.38
CA GLU A 54 -1.21 2.50 -14.46
C GLU A 54 0.22 3.05 -14.62
N MET A 55 0.93 3.32 -13.51
CA MET A 55 2.33 3.75 -13.57
C MET A 55 3.23 2.69 -14.22
N LYS A 56 3.02 1.39 -13.93
CA LYS A 56 3.75 0.29 -14.57
C LYS A 56 3.49 0.25 -16.08
N SER A 57 2.27 0.55 -16.52
CA SER A 57 1.92 0.60 -17.95
C SER A 57 2.71 1.64 -18.74
N TRP A 58 3.25 2.66 -18.06
CA TRP A 58 4.15 3.66 -18.67
C TRP A 58 5.61 3.19 -18.74
N GLY A 59 5.89 1.97 -18.25
CA GLY A 59 7.24 1.41 -18.18
C GLY A 59 8.02 1.81 -16.92
N LEU A 60 7.40 2.48 -15.95
CA LEU A 60 8.05 2.79 -14.67
C LEU A 60 8.29 1.49 -13.88
N LYS A 61 9.49 1.34 -13.31
CA LYS A 61 9.89 0.18 -12.52
C LYS A 61 10.07 0.56 -11.07
N PHE A 62 9.45 -0.19 -10.19
CA PHE A 62 9.67 -0.06 -8.74
C PHE A 62 10.87 -0.88 -8.33
N ARG A 63 11.80 -0.29 -7.60
CA ARG A 63 12.99 -0.94 -7.04
C ARG A 63 12.85 -1.24 -5.57
N GLU A 64 12.15 -0.38 -4.85
CA GLU A 64 11.81 -0.56 -3.45
C GLU A 64 10.32 -0.26 -3.27
N VAL A 65 9.62 -1.12 -2.55
CA VAL A 65 8.21 -0.91 -2.26
C VAL A 65 7.94 -1.04 -0.78
N SER A 66 6.96 -0.31 -0.29
CA SER A 66 6.47 -0.49 1.08
C SER A 66 4.96 -0.57 1.13
N GLY A 67 4.47 -1.37 2.05
CA GLY A 67 3.04 -1.52 2.27
C GLY A 67 2.69 -1.74 3.73
N VAL A 68 1.50 -1.33 4.11
CA VAL A 68 0.95 -1.51 5.45
C VAL A 68 -0.44 -2.11 5.32
N SER A 69 -0.76 -3.13 6.13
CA SER A 69 -2.08 -3.76 6.08
C SER A 69 -2.42 -4.23 4.65
N ALA A 70 -3.61 -3.90 4.14
CA ALA A 70 -3.98 -4.23 2.76
C ALA A 70 -3.00 -3.64 1.71
N GLY A 71 -2.35 -2.50 2.01
CA GLY A 71 -1.31 -1.94 1.15
C GLY A 71 -0.12 -2.89 0.94
N ALA A 72 0.20 -3.74 1.94
CA ALA A 72 1.22 -4.77 1.80
C ALA A 72 0.84 -5.81 0.73
N ALA A 73 -0.41 -6.27 0.72
CA ALA A 73 -0.90 -7.17 -0.32
C ALA A 73 -0.86 -6.50 -1.71
N MET A 74 -1.21 -5.21 -1.79
CA MET A 74 -1.26 -4.50 -3.07
C MET A 74 0.13 -4.29 -3.68
N VAL A 75 1.15 -3.95 -2.89
CA VAL A 75 2.52 -3.81 -3.42
C VAL A 75 3.08 -5.16 -3.88
N LEU A 76 2.77 -6.26 -3.21
CA LEU A 76 3.17 -7.60 -3.65
C LEU A 76 2.42 -8.04 -4.92
N CYS A 77 1.13 -7.73 -5.03
CA CYS A 77 0.35 -7.94 -6.24
C CYS A 77 0.97 -7.18 -7.44
N LEU A 78 1.40 -5.92 -7.25
CA LEU A 78 2.11 -5.16 -8.29
C LEU A 78 3.43 -5.82 -8.73
N ILE A 79 4.15 -6.46 -7.81
CA ILE A 79 5.36 -7.23 -8.14
C ILE A 79 5.01 -8.46 -8.98
N CYS A 80 3.93 -9.16 -8.63
CA CYS A 80 3.48 -10.36 -9.37
C CYS A 80 2.99 -10.04 -10.79
N GLY A 81 2.42 -8.85 -11.02
CA GLY A 81 1.99 -8.40 -12.33
C GLY A 81 0.62 -8.91 -12.79
N ASP A 82 -0.17 -9.46 -11.87
CA ASP A 82 -1.47 -10.08 -12.14
C ASP A 82 -2.62 -9.21 -11.54
N GLU A 83 -2.51 -7.86 -11.64
CA GLU A 83 -3.38 -6.90 -10.94
C GLU A 83 -4.86 -7.03 -11.35
N GLU A 84 -5.15 -7.16 -12.64
CA GLU A 84 -6.53 -7.30 -13.15
C GLU A 84 -7.16 -8.62 -12.71
N GLU A 85 -6.40 -9.70 -12.73
CA GLU A 85 -6.83 -11.02 -12.28
C GLU A 85 -7.11 -11.00 -10.77
N CYS A 86 -6.26 -10.36 -9.98
CA CYS A 86 -6.46 -10.19 -8.54
C CYS A 86 -7.74 -9.42 -8.23
N VAL A 87 -7.97 -8.29 -8.92
CA VAL A 87 -9.20 -7.50 -8.76
C VAL A 87 -10.41 -8.33 -9.13
N SER A 88 -10.39 -9.01 -10.29
CA SER A 88 -11.50 -9.85 -10.76
C SER A 88 -11.79 -11.04 -9.83
N PHE A 89 -10.74 -11.64 -9.28
CA PHE A 89 -10.89 -12.72 -8.30
C PHE A 89 -11.55 -12.21 -7.02
N PHE A 90 -11.10 -11.07 -6.48
CA PHE A 90 -11.68 -10.49 -5.28
C PHE A 90 -13.14 -10.06 -5.50
N GLU A 91 -13.46 -9.43 -6.64
CA GLU A 91 -14.84 -9.12 -7.01
C GLU A 91 -15.75 -10.36 -7.02
N ASN A 92 -15.26 -11.47 -7.56
CA ASN A 92 -16.02 -12.72 -7.61
C ASN A 92 -16.26 -13.31 -6.21
N ILE A 93 -15.31 -13.18 -5.29
CA ILE A 93 -15.47 -13.58 -3.90
C ILE A 93 -16.51 -12.67 -3.20
N VAL A 94 -16.36 -11.36 -3.35
CA VAL A 94 -17.24 -10.35 -2.75
C VAL A 94 -18.67 -10.47 -3.27
N ARG A 95 -18.85 -10.72 -4.57
CA ARG A 95 -20.18 -10.94 -5.18
C ARG A 95 -20.97 -12.10 -4.55
N LYS A 96 -20.27 -13.10 -4.03
CA LYS A 96 -20.87 -14.25 -3.35
C LYS A 96 -21.10 -14.02 -1.85
N ASN A 97 -20.68 -12.85 -1.34
CA ASN A 97 -20.79 -12.52 0.08
C ASN A 97 -21.87 -11.45 0.32
N PRO A 98 -23.09 -11.84 0.74
CA PRO A 98 -24.20 -10.91 0.91
C PRO A 98 -24.12 -10.06 2.18
N ALA A 99 -23.23 -10.35 3.13
CA ALA A 99 -23.13 -9.60 4.38
C ALA A 99 -21.71 -9.56 4.94
N ASN A 100 -21.39 -8.46 5.63
CA ASN A 100 -20.10 -8.31 6.34
C ASN A 100 -20.12 -9.01 7.72
N PHE A 101 -21.27 -9.46 8.18
CA PHE A 101 -21.45 -10.06 9.51
C PHE A 101 -22.51 -11.16 9.48
N TYR A 102 -22.18 -12.32 10.04
CA TYR A 102 -23.04 -13.51 10.10
C TYR A 102 -23.24 -14.00 11.53
N LEU A 103 -24.30 -13.56 12.20
CA LEU A 103 -24.58 -13.98 13.57
C LEU A 103 -24.78 -15.50 13.70
N SER A 104 -25.34 -16.16 12.67
CA SER A 104 -25.57 -17.62 12.64
C SER A 104 -24.27 -18.43 12.74
N ARG A 105 -23.14 -17.89 12.34
CA ARG A 105 -21.82 -18.54 12.46
C ARG A 105 -21.39 -18.70 13.92
N LEU A 106 -21.85 -17.82 14.81
CA LEU A 106 -21.53 -17.90 16.24
C LEU A 106 -22.03 -19.26 16.85
N PHE A 107 -23.22 -19.72 16.44
CA PHE A 107 -23.78 -20.99 16.90
C PHE A 107 -23.01 -22.21 16.37
N LYS A 108 -22.20 -22.04 15.33
CA LYS A 108 -21.35 -23.10 14.76
C LYS A 108 -19.90 -23.04 15.27
N GLY A 109 -19.58 -22.10 16.17
CA GLY A 109 -18.20 -21.84 16.61
C GLY A 109 -17.30 -21.26 15.53
N GLU A 110 -17.88 -20.72 14.46
CA GLU A 110 -17.16 -20.10 13.35
C GLU A 110 -17.02 -18.58 13.57
N ARG A 111 -16.12 -17.97 12.81
CA ARG A 111 -15.95 -16.51 12.85
C ARG A 111 -17.16 -15.81 12.21
N VAL A 112 -17.69 -14.83 12.89
CA VAL A 112 -18.86 -14.05 12.42
C VAL A 112 -18.52 -13.09 11.27
N PHE A 113 -17.23 -12.68 11.13
CA PHE A 113 -16.74 -11.86 10.05
C PHE A 113 -16.06 -12.73 8.98
N PRO A 114 -16.54 -12.73 7.72
CA PRO A 114 -15.96 -13.54 6.64
C PRO A 114 -14.63 -13.00 6.08
N HIS A 115 -14.26 -11.79 6.46
CA HIS A 115 -13.18 -10.99 5.87
C HIS A 115 -11.84 -11.72 5.83
N GLU A 116 -11.37 -12.29 6.94
CA GLU A 116 -10.06 -12.94 6.98
C GLU A 116 -10.00 -14.15 6.04
N GLU A 117 -11.07 -14.95 5.97
CA GLU A 117 -11.12 -16.10 5.07
C GLU A 117 -11.06 -15.64 3.60
N MET A 118 -11.85 -14.61 3.25
CA MET A 118 -11.87 -14.06 1.90
C MET A 118 -10.53 -13.42 1.54
N TYR A 119 -9.92 -12.69 2.49
CA TYR A 119 -8.62 -12.06 2.32
C TYR A 119 -7.51 -13.08 2.11
N ARG A 120 -7.47 -14.16 2.93
CA ARG A 120 -6.53 -15.27 2.74
C ARG A 120 -6.64 -15.92 1.36
N LYS A 121 -7.87 -16.14 0.87
CA LYS A 121 -8.10 -16.68 -0.48
C LYS A 121 -7.55 -15.75 -1.55
N THR A 122 -7.72 -14.44 -1.38
CA THR A 122 -7.21 -13.43 -2.33
C THR A 122 -5.69 -13.36 -2.30
N ILE A 123 -5.07 -13.38 -1.11
CA ILE A 123 -3.62 -13.42 -0.98
C ILE A 123 -3.05 -14.64 -1.72
N ARG A 124 -3.58 -15.84 -1.45
CA ARG A 124 -3.12 -17.08 -2.09
C ARG A 124 -3.31 -17.09 -3.60
N PHE A 125 -4.34 -16.42 -4.11
CA PHE A 125 -4.56 -16.29 -5.54
C PHE A 125 -3.58 -15.30 -6.20
N GLY A 126 -3.38 -14.14 -5.57
CA GLY A 126 -2.65 -13.01 -6.16
C GLY A 126 -1.16 -12.99 -5.87
N MET A 127 -0.64 -13.91 -5.04
CA MET A 127 0.76 -13.93 -4.63
C MET A 127 1.50 -15.11 -5.26
N ASP A 128 2.43 -14.81 -6.14
CA ASP A 128 3.40 -15.76 -6.68
C ASP A 128 4.74 -15.54 -5.98
N PHE A 129 5.07 -16.42 -5.04
CA PHE A 129 6.29 -16.37 -4.27
C PHE A 129 7.54 -16.32 -5.18
N GLN A 130 7.55 -17.10 -6.26
CA GLN A 130 8.68 -17.16 -7.18
C GLN A 130 8.87 -15.84 -7.95
N LYS A 131 7.78 -15.20 -8.35
CA LYS A 131 7.82 -13.88 -8.99
C LYS A 131 8.34 -12.83 -8.00
N ILE A 132 7.89 -12.85 -6.73
CA ILE A 132 8.33 -11.91 -5.70
C ILE A 132 9.83 -12.03 -5.47
N VAL A 133 10.34 -13.23 -5.19
CA VAL A 133 11.76 -13.47 -4.88
C VAL A 133 12.66 -13.15 -6.08
N LYS A 134 12.25 -13.55 -7.29
CA LYS A 134 13.02 -13.31 -8.53
C LYS A 134 12.99 -11.86 -9.02
N SER A 135 12.07 -11.05 -8.51
CA SER A 135 11.92 -9.65 -8.93
C SER A 135 13.14 -8.78 -8.62
N GLY A 136 13.88 -9.12 -7.56
CA GLY A 136 14.96 -8.29 -7.03
C GLY A 136 14.49 -6.97 -6.41
N ILE A 137 13.18 -6.79 -6.25
CA ILE A 137 12.57 -5.61 -5.63
C ILE A 137 12.69 -5.73 -4.12
N LYS A 138 13.18 -4.68 -3.45
CA LYS A 138 13.17 -4.63 -1.99
C LYS A 138 11.77 -4.34 -1.49
N VAL A 139 11.33 -5.09 -0.51
CA VAL A 139 9.99 -4.99 0.07
C VAL A 139 10.10 -4.61 1.54
N PHE A 140 9.22 -3.70 1.98
CA PHE A 140 9.11 -3.31 3.39
C PHE A 140 7.66 -3.41 3.82
N ILE A 141 7.37 -4.27 4.80
CA ILE A 141 6.02 -4.46 5.37
C ILE A 141 6.06 -4.16 6.86
N HIS A 142 5.28 -3.17 7.26
CA HIS A 142 5.21 -2.71 8.65
C HIS A 142 4.13 -3.44 9.44
N THR A 143 4.45 -3.85 10.67
CA THR A 143 3.52 -4.44 11.63
C THR A 143 3.91 -4.07 13.06
N LEU A 144 3.00 -4.28 13.99
CA LEU A 144 3.27 -4.18 15.42
C LEU A 144 3.30 -5.57 16.03
N LYS A 145 4.24 -5.78 16.95
CA LYS A 145 4.40 -7.02 17.71
C LYS A 145 4.34 -6.76 19.21
N ALA A 146 3.41 -7.42 19.90
CA ALA A 146 3.37 -7.45 21.35
C ALA A 146 4.11 -8.69 21.85
N ILE A 147 5.07 -8.49 22.75
CA ILE A 147 5.85 -9.57 23.38
C ILE A 147 5.53 -9.55 24.88
N PRO A 148 4.68 -10.45 25.37
CA PRO A 148 4.38 -10.52 26.80
C PRO A 148 5.63 -10.91 27.59
N LYS A 149 5.84 -10.26 28.74
CA LYS A 149 6.96 -10.55 29.65
C LYS A 149 6.83 -11.89 30.37
N GLU A 150 5.65 -12.48 30.39
CA GLU A 150 5.32 -13.75 31.01
C GLU A 150 4.23 -14.48 30.21
N ASP A 151 4.02 -15.77 30.46
CA ASP A 151 2.96 -16.63 29.87
C ASP A 151 1.51 -16.09 30.07
N SER A 152 1.41 -14.92 30.59
CA SER A 152 0.18 -14.24 31.05
C SER A 152 -0.77 -13.81 29.93
N LEU A 153 -0.36 -13.79 28.65
CA LEU A 153 -1.28 -13.53 27.53
C LEU A 153 -2.00 -14.79 27.03
N ARG A 154 -1.66 -15.97 27.50
CA ARG A 154 -2.54 -17.16 27.39
C ARG A 154 -3.89 -16.92 28.07
N ASN A 155 -3.98 -15.91 28.95
CA ASN A 155 -5.25 -15.47 29.51
C ASN A 155 -6.02 -14.64 28.46
N LYS A 156 -7.12 -15.21 27.93
CA LYS A 156 -8.02 -14.57 26.95
C LYS A 156 -8.49 -13.18 27.38
N PHE A 157 -8.63 -12.92 28.69
CA PHE A 157 -9.03 -11.61 29.20
C PHE A 157 -7.96 -10.52 29.01
N ARG A 158 -6.66 -10.87 29.13
CA ARG A 158 -5.59 -9.89 28.90
C ARG A 158 -5.45 -9.55 27.42
N LEU A 159 -5.58 -10.53 26.54
CA LEU A 159 -5.59 -10.29 25.08
C LEU A 159 -6.81 -9.44 24.69
N ALA A 160 -7.99 -9.74 25.20
CA ALA A 160 -9.19 -8.93 24.94
C ALA A 160 -9.01 -7.49 25.45
N ARG A 161 -8.39 -7.30 26.60
CA ARG A 161 -8.05 -5.97 27.15
C ARG A 161 -7.03 -5.22 26.27
N LEU A 162 -5.97 -5.90 25.81
CA LEU A 162 -4.99 -5.32 24.88
C LEU A 162 -5.68 -4.85 23.61
N ILE A 163 -6.52 -5.69 22.99
CA ILE A 163 -7.30 -5.34 21.80
C ILE A 163 -8.18 -4.12 22.04
N ALA A 164 -8.92 -4.09 23.16
CA ALA A 164 -9.82 -3.00 23.47
C ALA A 164 -9.07 -1.67 23.72
N GLU A 165 -7.97 -1.71 24.46
CA GLU A 165 -7.14 -0.52 24.72
C GLU A 165 -6.48 0.00 23.44
N THR A 166 -6.01 -0.89 22.58
CA THR A 166 -5.43 -0.54 21.27
C THR A 166 -6.47 0.11 20.36
N ALA A 167 -7.64 -0.51 20.21
CA ALA A 167 -8.73 0.03 19.40
C ALA A 167 -9.20 1.41 19.91
N LYS A 168 -9.37 1.55 21.24
CA LYS A 168 -9.76 2.82 21.85
C LYS A 168 -8.72 3.92 21.58
N ALA A 169 -7.44 3.63 21.84
CA ALA A 169 -6.37 4.60 21.64
C ALA A 169 -6.28 5.04 20.17
N PHE A 170 -6.38 4.09 19.24
CA PHE A 170 -6.38 4.38 17.80
C PHE A 170 -7.54 5.29 17.41
N LEU A 171 -8.78 4.95 17.79
CA LEU A 171 -9.97 5.74 17.44
C LEU A 171 -9.91 7.16 18.02
N GLU A 172 -9.42 7.30 19.26
CA GLU A 172 -9.25 8.60 19.89
C GLU A 172 -8.13 9.43 19.24
N ASP A 173 -6.98 8.83 18.91
CA ASP A 173 -5.90 9.50 18.20
C ASP A 173 -6.32 9.92 16.78
N GLU A 174 -7.06 9.08 16.05
CA GLU A 174 -7.60 9.45 14.73
C GLU A 174 -8.62 10.60 14.80
N ARG A 175 -9.47 10.62 15.84
CA ARG A 175 -10.38 11.75 16.08
C ARG A 175 -9.62 13.05 16.37
N ASP A 176 -8.56 12.96 17.14
CA ASP A 176 -7.74 14.13 17.49
C ASP A 176 -6.92 14.60 16.28
N LYS A 177 -6.35 13.71 15.49
CA LYS A 177 -5.66 14.06 14.24
C LYS A 177 -6.56 14.82 13.26
N LYS A 178 -7.85 14.45 13.16
CA LYS A 178 -8.84 15.21 12.35
C LYS A 178 -9.02 16.65 12.86
N ARG A 179 -8.68 16.94 14.11
CA ARG A 179 -8.71 18.26 14.74
C ARG A 179 -7.33 18.93 14.74
N GLY A 180 -6.33 18.34 14.08
CA GLY A 180 -4.94 18.82 14.06
C GLY A 180 -4.16 18.56 15.36
N LEU A 181 -4.66 17.68 16.24
CA LEU A 181 -4.01 17.36 17.51
C LEU A 181 -3.29 16.00 17.40
N ASN A 182 -2.09 15.91 17.98
CA ASN A 182 -1.35 14.66 18.13
C ASN A 182 -1.17 14.36 19.62
N THR A 183 -2.02 13.49 20.18
CA THR A 183 -2.07 13.21 21.63
C THR A 183 -1.24 12.01 22.05
N GLY A 184 -0.78 11.19 21.12
CA GLY A 184 0.12 10.07 21.36
C GLY A 184 -0.44 9.00 22.30
N ARG A 185 -1.76 8.73 22.28
CA ARG A 185 -2.37 7.68 23.11
C ARG A 185 -1.87 6.29 22.69
N MET A 186 -1.73 6.06 21.39
CA MET A 186 -1.17 4.81 20.87
C MET A 186 0.24 4.56 21.41
N GLN A 187 1.10 5.59 21.47
CA GLN A 187 2.43 5.47 22.06
C GLN A 187 2.41 5.05 23.54
N ARG A 188 1.39 5.46 24.30
CA ARG A 188 1.21 4.98 25.70
C ARG A 188 0.81 3.50 25.74
N VAL A 189 -0.06 3.07 24.84
CA VAL A 189 -0.46 1.64 24.71
C VAL A 189 0.74 0.79 24.33
N LEU A 190 1.54 1.21 23.34
CA LEU A 190 2.75 0.49 22.93
C LEU A 190 3.69 0.25 24.14
N ARG A 191 3.97 1.31 24.90
CA ARG A 191 4.83 1.18 26.10
C ARG A 191 4.24 0.27 27.16
N LYS A 192 2.94 0.43 27.48
CA LYS A 192 2.23 -0.38 28.48
C LYS A 192 2.28 -1.88 28.20
N TRP A 193 2.08 -2.24 26.93
CA TRP A 193 1.97 -3.63 26.49
C TRP A 193 3.25 -4.18 25.89
N ASN A 194 4.36 -3.45 26.00
CA ASN A 194 5.67 -3.82 25.40
C ASN A 194 5.53 -4.16 23.91
N MET A 195 4.75 -3.36 23.19
CA MET A 195 4.61 -3.50 21.76
C MET A 195 5.77 -2.82 21.03
N LYS A 196 6.25 -3.45 19.98
CA LYS A 196 7.34 -2.95 19.13
C LYS A 196 6.90 -2.90 17.68
N GLU A 197 7.39 -1.92 16.97
CA GLU A 197 7.31 -1.90 15.52
C GLU A 197 8.25 -2.94 14.93
N VAL A 198 7.78 -3.69 13.94
CA VAL A 198 8.55 -4.70 13.22
C VAL A 198 8.43 -4.39 11.73
N LEU A 199 9.57 -4.45 11.07
CA LEU A 199 9.68 -4.30 9.63
C LEU A 199 10.07 -5.65 9.04
N PHE A 200 9.17 -6.25 8.28
CA PHE A 200 9.49 -7.41 7.46
C PHE A 200 9.99 -6.94 6.09
N THR A 201 10.90 -7.71 5.54
CA THR A 201 11.52 -7.46 4.23
C THR A 201 11.42 -8.71 3.35
N GLU A 202 11.82 -8.61 2.08
CA GLU A 202 11.92 -9.76 1.19
C GLU A 202 12.79 -10.90 1.72
N LYS A 203 13.68 -10.62 2.68
CA LYS A 203 14.54 -11.62 3.32
C LYS A 203 13.81 -12.51 4.32
N ASP A 204 12.63 -12.08 4.75
CA ASP A 204 11.77 -12.83 5.67
C ASP A 204 10.76 -13.71 4.89
N PHE A 205 10.85 -13.75 3.57
CA PHE A 205 9.97 -14.52 2.69
C PHE A 205 10.59 -15.89 2.39
N ASP A 206 10.44 -16.82 3.33
CA ASP A 206 10.97 -18.18 3.19
C ASP A 206 10.16 -19.04 2.20
N ASP A 207 8.84 -18.89 2.23
CA ASP A 207 7.88 -19.61 1.36
C ASP A 207 6.57 -18.82 1.19
N GLU A 208 5.62 -19.36 0.44
CA GLU A 208 4.30 -18.77 0.23
C GLU A 208 3.52 -18.57 1.54
N LYS A 209 3.69 -19.46 2.52
CA LYS A 209 3.03 -19.37 3.83
C LYS A 209 3.62 -18.25 4.67
N ALA A 210 4.92 -18.04 4.60
CA ALA A 210 5.59 -16.92 5.26
C ALA A 210 5.10 -15.59 4.70
N VAL A 211 4.99 -15.45 3.37
CA VAL A 211 4.44 -14.26 2.72
C VAL A 211 2.98 -14.00 3.17
N GLU A 212 2.11 -15.02 3.09
CA GLU A 212 0.73 -14.91 3.58
C GLU A 212 0.69 -14.47 5.04
N GLN A 213 1.51 -15.08 5.88
CA GLN A 213 1.53 -14.79 7.31
C GLN A 213 2.01 -13.36 7.60
N ILE A 214 3.03 -12.88 6.90
CA ILE A 214 3.53 -11.51 7.05
C ILE A 214 2.46 -10.50 6.65
N ILE A 215 1.75 -10.71 5.55
CA ILE A 215 0.63 -9.86 5.14
C ILE A 215 -0.45 -9.84 6.22
N LEU A 216 -0.81 -11.01 6.77
CA LEU A 216 -1.83 -11.11 7.82
C LEU A 216 -1.37 -10.47 9.14
N ASN A 217 -0.10 -10.60 9.49
CA ASN A 217 0.47 -9.92 10.65
C ASN A 217 0.27 -8.40 10.52
N SER A 218 0.60 -7.85 9.34
CA SER A 218 0.44 -6.44 9.03
C SER A 218 -1.02 -5.97 8.95
N SER A 219 -1.96 -6.91 8.77
CA SER A 219 -3.41 -6.64 8.59
C SER A 219 -4.27 -7.05 9.78
N SER A 220 -3.66 -7.33 10.94
CA SER A 220 -4.36 -7.82 12.14
C SER A 220 -5.20 -6.72 12.81
N VAL A 221 -6.46 -6.57 12.37
CA VAL A 221 -7.45 -5.61 12.89
C VAL A 221 -8.65 -6.38 13.44
N PRO A 222 -8.60 -6.84 14.70
CA PRO A 222 -9.74 -7.56 15.30
C PRO A 222 -10.95 -6.61 15.47
N PRO A 223 -12.18 -7.10 15.29
CA PRO A 223 -12.56 -8.51 15.08
C PRO A 223 -12.56 -8.96 13.61
N VAL A 224 -12.27 -8.10 12.67
CA VAL A 224 -12.36 -8.33 11.21
C VAL A 224 -11.28 -9.32 10.75
N VAL A 225 -10.03 -9.02 11.05
CA VAL A 225 -8.88 -9.93 10.91
C VAL A 225 -8.36 -10.22 12.32
N SER A 226 -8.22 -11.49 12.66
CA SER A 226 -7.78 -11.88 14.01
C SER A 226 -6.36 -11.42 14.30
N VAL A 227 -6.06 -11.25 15.58
CA VAL A 227 -4.68 -11.13 16.04
C VAL A 227 -3.92 -12.39 15.62
N GLN A 228 -2.89 -12.23 14.82
CA GLN A 228 -2.02 -13.34 14.45
C GLN A 228 -1.06 -13.62 15.59
N SER A 229 -0.69 -14.89 15.79
CA SER A 229 0.22 -15.27 16.88
C SER A 229 1.21 -16.34 16.44
N HIS A 230 2.47 -16.21 16.89
CA HIS A 230 3.52 -17.21 16.74
C HIS A 230 4.20 -17.40 18.10
N GLY A 231 4.04 -18.58 18.68
CA GLY A 231 4.50 -18.83 20.05
C GLY A 231 3.89 -17.82 21.03
N ASN A 232 4.74 -17.00 21.66
CA ASN A 232 4.33 -15.98 22.62
C ASN A 232 4.26 -14.57 22.01
N GLU A 233 4.33 -14.43 20.69
CA GLU A 233 4.25 -13.17 19.98
C GLU A 233 2.86 -12.96 19.39
N TYR A 234 2.35 -11.73 19.51
CA TYR A 234 1.04 -11.32 18.98
C TYR A 234 1.24 -10.15 18.03
N TYR A 235 0.66 -10.23 16.83
CA TYR A 235 0.83 -9.25 15.77
C TYR A 235 -0.43 -8.42 15.57
N PHE A 236 -0.23 -7.12 15.32
CA PHE A 236 -1.28 -6.13 15.08
C PHE A 236 -0.95 -5.32 13.84
N ASP A 237 -1.98 -4.72 13.23
CA ASP A 237 -1.87 -3.89 12.05
C ASP A 237 -0.85 -2.75 12.24
N GLY A 238 0.06 -2.62 11.28
CA GLY A 238 1.07 -1.57 11.29
C GLY A 238 0.49 -0.16 11.18
N GLY A 239 -0.69 -0.02 10.56
CA GLY A 239 -1.41 1.25 10.41
C GLY A 239 -1.83 1.89 11.73
N LEU A 240 -1.80 1.14 12.84
CA LEU A 240 -2.05 1.68 14.18
C LEU A 240 -1.01 2.75 14.59
N THR A 241 0.20 2.70 14.05
CA THR A 241 1.27 3.67 14.32
C THR A 241 1.74 4.41 13.07
N ASN A 242 1.90 3.71 11.96
CA ASN A 242 2.41 4.28 10.72
C ASN A 242 1.69 3.66 9.51
N ASN A 243 0.67 4.34 9.00
CA ASN A 243 -0.16 3.81 7.93
C ASN A 243 0.41 4.05 6.51
N LEU A 244 1.47 4.85 6.37
CA LEU A 244 2.18 5.07 5.10
C LEU A 244 3.68 5.09 5.37
N LEU A 245 4.36 4.01 5.04
CA LEU A 245 5.76 3.78 5.40
C LEU A 245 6.70 4.39 4.35
N LEU A 246 7.04 5.67 4.51
CA LEU A 246 7.93 6.42 3.62
C LEU A 246 9.38 6.47 4.15
N GLU A 247 9.55 6.32 5.45
CA GLU A 247 10.79 6.52 6.19
C GLU A 247 11.86 5.47 5.85
N VAL A 248 11.43 4.32 5.32
CA VAL A 248 12.31 3.19 4.95
C VAL A 248 13.11 3.46 3.67
N PHE A 249 12.64 4.40 2.86
CA PHE A 249 13.27 4.68 1.57
C PHE A 249 14.43 5.67 1.72
N PRO A 250 15.54 5.44 0.98
CA PRO A 250 16.67 6.34 0.96
C PRO A 250 16.28 7.78 0.59
N PRO A 251 16.88 8.81 1.22
CA PRO A 251 16.48 10.20 1.01
C PRO A 251 16.81 10.73 -0.40
N ASP A 252 17.73 10.11 -1.09
CA ASP A 252 18.14 10.42 -2.46
C ASP A 252 17.27 9.76 -3.54
N LYS A 253 16.36 8.84 -3.16
CA LYS A 253 15.50 8.14 -4.10
C LYS A 253 14.15 8.85 -4.29
N LYS A 254 13.66 8.83 -5.52
CA LYS A 254 12.31 9.31 -5.86
C LYS A 254 11.26 8.41 -5.23
N THR A 255 10.41 9.00 -4.41
CA THR A 255 9.41 8.27 -3.62
C THR A 255 8.01 8.74 -3.97
N ILE A 256 7.15 7.80 -4.33
CA ILE A 256 5.72 8.06 -4.56
C ILE A 256 4.93 7.32 -3.50
N GLY A 257 4.09 8.04 -2.77
CA GLY A 257 3.24 7.48 -1.71
C GLY A 257 1.76 7.66 -2.03
N VAL A 258 0.96 6.60 -1.88
CA VAL A 258 -0.50 6.62 -2.07
C VAL A 258 -1.20 6.37 -0.75
N TYR A 259 -2.11 7.28 -0.38
CA TYR A 259 -2.90 7.18 0.87
C TYR A 259 -4.32 7.69 0.66
N TYR A 260 -5.21 7.45 1.64
CA TYR A 260 -6.66 7.64 1.45
C TYR A 260 -7.29 8.64 2.41
N GLU A 261 -6.65 8.90 3.55
CA GLU A 261 -7.16 9.77 4.61
C GLU A 261 -6.12 10.83 4.97
N PRO A 262 -6.49 12.10 5.09
CA PRO A 262 -5.55 13.17 5.46
C PRO A 262 -4.81 12.91 6.78
N THR A 263 -5.44 12.18 7.71
CA THR A 263 -4.83 11.80 9.00
C THR A 263 -3.59 10.93 8.86
N THR A 264 -3.42 10.25 7.73
CA THR A 264 -2.29 9.35 7.45
C THR A 264 -0.93 10.06 7.52
N ILE A 265 -0.87 11.32 7.10
CA ILE A 265 0.37 12.09 7.06
C ILE A 265 0.52 13.05 8.26
N VAL A 266 -0.48 13.14 9.14
CA VAL A 266 -0.40 13.99 10.35
C VAL A 266 0.70 13.47 11.28
N GLY A 267 1.63 14.37 11.63
CA GLY A 267 2.76 14.07 12.51
C GLY A 267 3.98 13.45 11.82
N LYS A 268 3.95 13.27 10.50
CA LYS A 268 5.15 12.92 9.73
C LYS A 268 6.09 14.11 9.58
N ASP A 269 7.37 13.84 9.42
CA ASP A 269 8.39 14.87 9.19
C ASP A 269 8.06 15.67 7.91
N PRO A 270 7.89 16.99 7.96
CA PRO A 270 7.66 17.83 6.78
C PRO A 270 8.71 17.65 5.69
N LYS A 271 10.00 17.52 6.05
CA LYS A 271 11.09 17.30 5.08
C LYS A 271 10.94 15.97 4.32
N LEU A 272 10.43 14.93 5.00
CA LEU A 272 10.11 13.67 4.37
C LEU A 272 8.98 13.83 3.36
N LEU A 273 7.90 14.55 3.74
CA LEU A 273 6.76 14.76 2.87
C LEU A 273 7.11 15.61 1.64
N GLU A 274 7.92 16.67 1.81
CA GLU A 274 8.35 17.57 0.73
C GLU A 274 9.18 16.86 -0.37
N ARG A 275 9.92 15.82 -0.01
CA ARG A 275 10.72 15.04 -0.96
C ARG A 275 9.93 13.97 -1.72
N CYS A 276 8.70 13.68 -1.29
CA CYS A 276 7.86 12.64 -1.87
C CYS A 276 6.78 13.22 -2.79
N TYR A 277 6.41 12.49 -3.82
CA TYR A 277 5.15 12.73 -4.52
C TYR A 277 4.04 11.96 -3.78
N LEU A 278 3.07 12.68 -3.27
CA LEU A 278 1.99 12.13 -2.47
C LEU A 278 0.67 12.20 -3.24
N GLN A 279 0.02 11.05 -3.41
CA GLN A 279 -1.24 10.91 -4.12
C GLN A 279 -2.37 10.55 -3.17
N THR A 280 -3.48 11.25 -3.29
CA THR A 280 -4.77 10.91 -2.69
C THR A 280 -5.84 10.75 -3.77
N PRO A 281 -6.95 10.05 -3.52
CA PRO A 281 -8.06 9.99 -4.45
C PRO A 281 -8.60 11.40 -4.78
N SER A 282 -8.87 11.64 -6.07
CA SER A 282 -9.42 12.91 -6.57
C SER A 282 -10.88 13.13 -6.16
N GLU A 283 -11.58 12.07 -5.77
CA GLU A 283 -12.96 12.06 -5.28
C GLU A 283 -13.12 11.02 -4.16
N PRO A 284 -14.18 11.06 -3.35
CA PRO A 284 -14.44 10.07 -2.30
C PRO A 284 -14.43 8.64 -2.87
N LEU A 285 -13.70 7.75 -2.20
CA LEU A 285 -13.63 6.36 -2.62
C LEU A 285 -15.01 5.70 -2.54
N PRO A 286 -15.42 4.95 -3.58
CA PRO A 286 -16.74 4.34 -3.68
C PRO A 286 -16.90 3.09 -2.79
N ILE A 287 -15.98 2.84 -1.90
CA ILE A 287 -15.96 1.68 -1.00
C ILE A 287 -15.35 2.05 0.35
N THR A 288 -15.84 1.43 1.42
CA THR A 288 -15.23 1.55 2.75
C THR A 288 -14.21 0.44 3.00
N SER A 289 -13.37 0.61 4.02
CA SER A 289 -12.24 -0.30 4.30
C SER A 289 -12.64 -1.76 4.49
N PHE A 290 -13.79 -2.00 5.10
CA PHE A 290 -14.25 -3.34 5.46
C PHE A 290 -15.58 -3.72 4.82
N ASP A 291 -15.88 -3.15 3.66
CA ASP A 291 -17.06 -3.55 2.90
C ASP A 291 -16.69 -4.66 1.90
N TYR A 292 -16.96 -5.88 2.30
CA TYR A 292 -16.77 -7.09 1.49
C TYR A 292 -18.08 -7.55 0.84
N THR A 293 -19.01 -6.61 0.54
CA THR A 293 -20.30 -6.88 -0.08
C THR A 293 -20.51 -6.11 -1.39
N ASP A 294 -19.65 -5.12 -1.70
CA ASP A 294 -19.75 -4.31 -2.90
C ASP A 294 -18.62 -4.60 -3.92
N PRO A 295 -18.81 -5.57 -4.84
CA PRO A 295 -17.83 -5.87 -5.87
C PRO A 295 -17.62 -4.69 -6.83
N ASN A 296 -18.68 -3.91 -7.11
CA ASN A 296 -18.58 -2.76 -7.98
C ASN A 296 -17.78 -1.61 -7.34
N GLY A 297 -17.88 -1.46 -6.01
CA GLY A 297 -17.07 -0.50 -5.26
C GLY A 297 -15.59 -0.83 -5.33
N VAL A 298 -15.22 -2.10 -5.26
CA VAL A 298 -13.84 -2.59 -5.44
C VAL A 298 -13.32 -2.18 -6.82
N ARG A 299 -14.06 -2.52 -7.89
CA ARG A 299 -13.68 -2.21 -9.27
C ARG A 299 -13.55 -0.70 -9.47
N ARG A 300 -14.52 0.07 -9.04
CA ARG A 300 -14.50 1.54 -9.17
C ARG A 300 -13.32 2.17 -8.42
N ALA A 301 -12.95 1.65 -7.25
CA ALA A 301 -11.79 2.15 -6.53
C ALA A 301 -10.49 1.91 -7.32
N TYR A 302 -10.33 0.72 -7.89
CA TYR A 302 -9.20 0.39 -8.74
C TYR A 302 -9.13 1.26 -10.01
N GLU A 303 -10.26 1.42 -10.72
CA GLU A 303 -10.32 2.25 -11.94
C GLU A 303 -10.11 3.75 -11.63
N LEU A 304 -10.57 4.21 -10.46
CA LEU A 304 -10.29 5.56 -9.98
C LEU A 304 -8.78 5.78 -9.80
N GLY A 305 -8.08 4.79 -9.22
CA GLY A 305 -6.63 4.84 -9.10
C GLY A 305 -5.91 4.96 -10.45
N LYS A 306 -6.30 4.15 -11.44
CA LYS A 306 -5.78 4.23 -12.82
C LYS A 306 -6.08 5.59 -13.46
N ARG A 307 -7.32 6.09 -13.30
CA ARG A 307 -7.72 7.40 -13.83
C ARG A 307 -6.88 8.53 -13.23
N ASP A 308 -6.71 8.54 -11.91
CA ASP A 308 -5.98 9.58 -11.22
C ASP A 308 -4.48 9.55 -11.57
N ALA A 309 -3.90 8.38 -11.77
CA ALA A 309 -2.55 8.26 -12.29
C ALA A 309 -2.43 8.93 -13.67
N ARG A 310 -3.35 8.62 -14.62
CA ARG A 310 -3.35 9.25 -15.96
C ARG A 310 -3.49 10.76 -15.89
N LEU A 311 -4.41 11.26 -15.08
CA LEU A 311 -4.63 12.70 -14.91
C LEU A 311 -3.42 13.43 -14.32
N ASN A 312 -2.63 12.76 -13.49
CA ASN A 312 -1.44 13.33 -12.86
C ASN A 312 -0.13 12.91 -13.54
N LYS A 313 -0.20 12.25 -14.71
CA LYS A 313 0.99 11.73 -15.42
C LYS A 313 2.08 12.77 -15.60
N ASP A 314 1.74 13.95 -16.09
CA ASP A 314 2.72 15.01 -16.35
C ASP A 314 3.37 15.50 -15.06
N LYS A 315 2.60 15.67 -13.98
CA LYS A 315 3.12 16.06 -12.66
C LYS A 315 4.06 15.00 -12.08
N ILE A 316 3.71 13.72 -12.24
CA ILE A 316 4.56 12.60 -11.80
C ILE A 316 5.88 12.62 -12.56
N PHE A 317 5.84 12.77 -13.89
CA PHE A 317 7.06 12.84 -14.69
C PHE A 317 7.87 14.11 -14.40
N GLU A 318 7.24 15.24 -14.13
CA GLU A 318 7.92 16.46 -13.70
C GLU A 318 8.64 16.24 -12.36
N TYR A 319 7.98 15.61 -11.39
CA TYR A 319 8.59 15.23 -10.12
C TYR A 319 9.78 14.30 -10.31
N LEU A 320 9.67 13.31 -11.17
CA LEU A 320 10.76 12.38 -11.47
C LEU A 320 11.95 13.08 -12.14
N LYS A 321 11.71 14.10 -12.98
CA LYS A 321 12.73 14.90 -13.71
C LYS A 321 13.46 15.93 -12.83
N LYS A 322 12.91 16.34 -11.72
CA LYS A 322 13.32 17.55 -10.97
C LYS A 322 14.80 17.63 -10.61
N ASP A 323 15.52 16.50 -10.51
CA ASP A 323 16.95 16.47 -10.19
C ASP A 323 17.85 16.41 -11.45
N TRP A 324 17.30 16.03 -12.61
CA TRP A 324 18.03 16.02 -13.88
C TRP A 324 18.42 17.42 -14.35
N ALA A 325 17.57 18.41 -14.08
CA ALA A 325 17.90 19.80 -14.41
C ALA A 325 19.13 20.30 -13.65
N LYS A 326 19.33 19.86 -12.40
CA LYS A 326 20.52 20.16 -11.60
C LYS A 326 21.76 19.43 -12.14
N ALA A 327 21.64 18.13 -12.44
CA ALA A 327 22.73 17.33 -12.99
C ALA A 327 23.17 17.83 -14.38
N ALA A 328 22.24 18.17 -15.26
CA ALA A 328 22.54 18.75 -16.59
C ALA A 328 23.20 20.13 -16.51
N PHE A 329 22.89 20.93 -15.49
CA PHE A 329 23.55 22.20 -15.25
C PHE A 329 25.01 22.02 -14.82
N PHE A 330 25.29 21.04 -13.95
CA PHE A 330 26.66 20.69 -13.53
C PHE A 330 27.50 20.08 -14.65
N LEU A 331 26.90 19.37 -15.60
CA LEU A 331 27.59 18.81 -16.76
C LEU A 331 27.89 19.85 -17.84
N LYS A 332 27.13 20.96 -17.90
CA LYS A 332 27.39 22.08 -18.83
C LYS A 332 28.36 23.12 -18.27
N SER A 333 28.67 23.05 -16.98
CA SER A 333 29.61 23.97 -16.30
C SER A 333 31.03 23.42 -16.14
N LYS A 334 31.30 22.23 -16.70
CA LYS A 334 32.63 21.64 -16.90
C LYS A 334 32.98 21.65 -18.39
#